data_23c37497d3a4a462cd777024adae2666
#
_entry.id   23c37497d3a4a462cd777024adae2666
#
_cell.length_a   1.000
_cell.length_b   1.000
_cell.length_c   1.000
_cell.angle_alpha   90.00
_cell.angle_beta   90.00
_cell.angle_gamma   90.00
#
_symmetry.space_group_name_H-M   'P 1'
#
loop_
_entity.id
_entity.type
_entity.pdbx_description
1 polymer ?
#
loop_
_entity_poly.entity_id
_entity_poly.type
_entity_poly.pdbx_seq_one_letter_code
_entity_poly.pdbx_strand_id
1 'polypeptide(L)'
;MGKVAKSLLVCIAVVVIAIAVSVAFVPPKKALSAAIMRNCISVVKDKLRGVGPVEFVSVAAIQPDPNKRKIEDFGTATQALIRRGELEPSEPQVLVELETSRGAGNALCTYQAELSKGTGTYSMVTMRDVQIGNQALPNVEVLLIGSFGVGYLDRALSLIPIIGTKQKFFLD
;
A
#
# COMPACT_ATOMS: atom_id res chain seq x y z
N MET A 1 5.42 42.48 -15.78
CA MET A 1 5.18 41.08 -16.13
C MET A 1 4.35 41.05 -17.41
N GLY A 2 4.87 40.45 -18.50
CA GLY A 2 4.20 40.40 -19.81
C GLY A 2 2.94 39.54 -19.79
N LYS A 3 2.02 39.75 -20.74
CA LYS A 3 0.78 38.99 -20.89
C LYS A 3 1.02 37.45 -20.90
N VAL A 4 2.14 37.01 -21.49
CA VAL A 4 2.55 35.60 -21.57
C VAL A 4 2.84 35.01 -20.19
N ALA A 5 3.51 35.75 -19.30
CA ALA A 5 3.81 35.28 -17.94
C ALA A 5 2.54 35.11 -17.08
N LYS A 6 1.56 36.03 -17.26
CA LYS A 6 0.26 35.91 -16.57
C LYS A 6 -0.53 34.68 -17.06
N SER A 7 -0.57 34.45 -18.38
CA SER A 7 -1.25 33.28 -18.95
C SER A 7 -0.61 31.97 -18.49
N LEU A 8 0.73 31.90 -18.45
CA LEU A 8 1.44 30.73 -17.97
C LEU A 8 1.13 30.42 -16.49
N LEU A 9 1.11 31.45 -15.64
CA LEU A 9 0.76 31.33 -14.23
C LEU A 9 -0.66 30.78 -14.02
N VAL A 10 -1.63 31.27 -14.80
CA VAL A 10 -3.02 30.77 -14.74
C VAL A 10 -3.09 29.32 -15.17
N CYS A 11 -2.41 28.92 -16.25
CA CYS A 11 -2.38 27.53 -16.68
C CYS A 11 -1.77 26.60 -15.61
N ILE A 12 -0.66 26.99 -14.99
CA ILE A 12 -0.04 26.23 -13.90
C ILE A 12 -1.00 26.10 -12.71
N ALA A 13 -1.65 27.19 -12.30
CA ALA A 13 -2.61 27.16 -11.20
C ALA A 13 -3.78 26.20 -11.49
N VAL A 14 -4.35 26.22 -12.69
CA VAL A 14 -5.44 25.31 -13.11
C VAL A 14 -4.97 23.85 -13.05
N VAL A 15 -3.77 23.55 -13.55
CA VAL A 15 -3.21 22.19 -13.52
C VAL A 15 -3.00 21.72 -12.08
N VAL A 16 -2.44 22.56 -11.22
CA VAL A 16 -2.22 22.24 -9.79
C VAL A 16 -3.55 21.95 -9.08
N ILE A 17 -4.57 22.80 -9.32
CA ILE A 17 -5.91 22.61 -8.75
C ILE A 17 -6.51 21.30 -9.25
N ALA A 18 -6.43 21.01 -10.55
CA ALA A 18 -6.96 19.78 -11.13
C ALA A 18 -6.31 18.52 -10.52
N ILE A 19 -4.98 18.55 -10.32
CA ILE A 19 -4.24 17.47 -9.65
C ILE A 19 -4.70 17.33 -8.19
N ALA A 20 -4.77 18.43 -7.44
CA ALA A 20 -5.19 18.43 -6.04
C ALA A 20 -6.62 17.86 -5.87
N VAL A 21 -7.54 18.27 -6.73
CA VAL A 21 -8.91 17.75 -6.76
C VAL A 21 -8.90 16.25 -7.07
N SER A 22 -8.16 15.82 -8.10
CA SER A 22 -8.08 14.40 -8.47
C SER A 22 -7.54 13.53 -7.31
N VAL A 23 -6.54 14.01 -6.59
CA VAL A 23 -5.95 13.32 -5.41
C VAL A 23 -6.97 13.24 -4.26
N ALA A 24 -7.77 14.29 -4.04
CA ALA A 24 -8.78 14.31 -2.97
C ALA A 24 -9.87 13.25 -3.16
N PHE A 25 -10.20 12.91 -4.42
CA PHE A 25 -11.21 11.90 -4.74
C PHE A 25 -10.66 10.46 -4.79
N VAL A 26 -9.36 10.25 -4.60
CA VAL A 26 -8.81 8.88 -4.53
C VAL A 26 -9.31 8.20 -3.24
N PRO A 27 -9.98 7.04 -3.33
CA PRO A 27 -10.42 6.30 -2.16
C PRO A 27 -9.24 5.89 -1.26
N PRO A 28 -9.39 5.96 0.07
CA PRO A 28 -8.34 5.54 1.01
C PRO A 28 -7.84 4.11 0.74
N LYS A 29 -8.72 3.18 0.42
CA LYS A 29 -8.39 1.80 0.10
C LYS A 29 -7.49 1.68 -1.14
N LYS A 30 -7.70 2.52 -2.17
CA LYS A 30 -6.82 2.55 -3.35
C LYS A 30 -5.42 3.05 -2.97
N ALA A 31 -5.32 4.07 -2.14
CA ALA A 31 -4.05 4.56 -1.63
C ALA A 31 -3.33 3.49 -0.80
N LEU A 32 -4.06 2.80 0.09
CA LEU A 32 -3.52 1.69 0.87
C LEU A 32 -2.98 0.59 -0.05
N SER A 33 -3.79 0.11 -1.00
CA SER A 33 -3.36 -0.98 -1.89
C SER A 33 -2.11 -0.61 -2.68
N ALA A 34 -2.00 0.61 -3.18
CA ALA A 34 -0.80 1.09 -3.87
C ALA A 34 0.43 1.14 -2.95
N ALA A 35 0.25 1.62 -1.72
CA ALA A 35 1.35 1.73 -0.74
C ALA A 35 1.87 0.35 -0.33
N ILE A 36 0.98 -0.60 0.02
CA ILE A 36 1.39 -1.95 0.41
C ILE A 36 1.99 -2.74 -0.76
N MET A 37 1.49 -2.57 -2.00
CA MET A 37 2.10 -3.18 -3.18
C MET A 37 3.53 -2.71 -3.39
N ARG A 38 3.80 -1.40 -3.31
CA ARG A 38 5.15 -0.84 -3.43
C ARG A 38 6.06 -1.33 -2.31
N ASN A 39 5.56 -1.33 -1.08
CA ASN A 39 6.32 -1.80 0.07
C ASN A 39 6.67 -3.28 -0.07
N CYS A 40 5.71 -4.14 -0.44
CA CYS A 40 5.94 -5.58 -0.67
C CYS A 40 7.00 -5.82 -1.75
N ILE A 41 6.87 -5.17 -2.92
CA ILE A 41 7.86 -5.27 -4.00
C ILE A 41 9.25 -4.85 -3.50
N SER A 42 9.34 -3.75 -2.75
CA SER A 42 10.61 -3.26 -2.21
C SER A 42 11.27 -4.30 -1.30
N VAL A 43 10.50 -4.88 -0.39
CA VAL A 43 10.97 -5.91 0.55
C VAL A 43 11.40 -7.17 -0.18
N VAL A 44 10.58 -7.67 -1.10
CA VAL A 44 10.89 -8.87 -1.89
C VAL A 44 12.14 -8.64 -2.75
N LYS A 45 12.26 -7.47 -3.38
CA LYS A 45 13.44 -7.09 -4.16
C LYS A 45 14.71 -7.06 -3.32
N ASP A 46 14.62 -6.53 -2.09
CA ASP A 46 15.74 -6.46 -1.18
C ASP A 46 16.20 -7.87 -0.74
N LYS A 47 15.24 -8.75 -0.43
CA LYS A 47 15.52 -10.13 -0.03
C LYS A 47 16.05 -11.00 -1.16
N LEU A 48 15.69 -10.70 -2.40
CA LEU A 48 16.19 -11.41 -3.57
C LEU A 48 17.49 -10.81 -4.13
N ARG A 49 18.08 -9.82 -3.47
CA ARG A 49 19.42 -9.32 -3.82
C ARG A 49 20.42 -10.48 -3.76
N GLY A 50 21.12 -10.71 -4.88
CA GLY A 50 22.10 -11.81 -5.00
C GLY A 50 21.55 -13.11 -5.61
N VAL A 51 20.24 -13.22 -5.86
CA VAL A 51 19.67 -14.38 -6.58
C VAL A 51 19.81 -14.24 -8.11
N GLY A 52 20.19 -13.06 -8.59
CA GLY A 52 20.27 -12.71 -10.00
C GLY A 52 19.18 -11.71 -10.39
N PRO A 53 18.96 -11.48 -11.69
CA PRO A 53 17.92 -10.59 -12.16
C PRO A 53 16.53 -11.12 -11.74
N VAL A 54 15.70 -10.22 -11.21
CA VAL A 54 14.32 -10.50 -10.78
C VAL A 54 13.40 -9.57 -11.56
N GLU A 55 12.44 -10.13 -12.28
CA GLU A 55 11.40 -9.41 -12.97
C GLU A 55 10.07 -9.58 -12.23
N PHE A 56 9.41 -8.47 -11.92
CA PHE A 56 8.09 -8.45 -11.28
C PHE A 56 7.01 -8.45 -12.37
N VAL A 57 6.34 -9.57 -12.58
CA VAL A 57 5.34 -9.76 -13.64
C VAL A 57 4.03 -9.13 -13.29
N SER A 58 3.51 -9.44 -12.10
CA SER A 58 2.25 -8.88 -11.61
C SER A 58 2.27 -8.64 -10.11
N VAL A 59 1.45 -7.70 -9.67
CA VAL A 59 1.19 -7.44 -8.25
C VAL A 59 -0.29 -7.22 -8.03
N ALA A 60 -0.86 -7.91 -7.06
CA ALA A 60 -2.27 -7.81 -6.71
C ALA A 60 -2.43 -7.56 -5.21
N ALA A 61 -3.16 -6.50 -4.85
CA ALA A 61 -3.64 -6.33 -3.49
C ALA A 61 -4.94 -7.13 -3.33
N ILE A 62 -5.01 -7.94 -2.30
CA ILE A 62 -6.13 -8.81 -1.97
C ILE A 62 -6.74 -8.28 -0.67
N GLN A 63 -8.04 -7.97 -0.71
CA GLN A 63 -8.76 -7.60 0.49
C GLN A 63 -9.10 -8.88 1.26
N PRO A 64 -8.71 -8.97 2.54
CA PRO A 64 -9.01 -10.14 3.34
C PRO A 64 -10.49 -10.18 3.72
N ASP A 65 -10.94 -11.38 4.10
CA ASP A 65 -12.23 -11.56 4.73
C ASP A 65 -12.33 -10.68 6.00
N PRO A 66 -13.29 -9.74 6.08
CA PRO A 66 -13.46 -8.85 7.22
C PRO A 66 -13.75 -9.58 8.53
N ASN A 67 -14.16 -10.86 8.48
CA ASN A 67 -14.50 -11.67 9.65
C ASN A 67 -13.31 -12.45 10.24
N LYS A 68 -12.11 -12.31 9.66
CA LYS A 68 -10.97 -13.15 10.04
C LYS A 68 -10.35 -12.75 11.39
N ARG A 69 -10.61 -11.54 11.90
CA ARG A 69 -10.04 -11.06 13.15
C ARG A 69 -11.10 -10.55 14.11
N LYS A 70 -11.05 -11.02 15.35
CA LYS A 70 -11.97 -10.59 16.39
C LYS A 70 -11.47 -9.30 17.05
N ILE A 71 -12.40 -8.49 17.56
CA ILE A 71 -12.07 -7.22 18.25
C ILE A 71 -11.14 -7.48 19.46
N GLU A 72 -11.27 -8.63 20.10
CA GLU A 72 -10.49 -9.06 21.25
C GLU A 72 -8.98 -9.22 20.96
N ASP A 73 -8.61 -9.40 19.69
CA ASP A 73 -7.21 -9.56 19.27
C ASP A 73 -6.43 -8.22 19.29
N PHE A 74 -7.12 -7.11 19.53
CA PHE A 74 -6.50 -5.77 19.59
C PHE A 74 -6.28 -5.32 21.04
N GLY A 75 -5.31 -4.43 21.23
CA GLY A 75 -5.11 -3.78 22.54
C GLY A 75 -6.33 -2.96 22.98
N THR A 76 -6.50 -2.78 24.28
CA THR A 76 -7.70 -2.16 24.90
C THR A 76 -8.03 -0.79 24.32
N ALA A 77 -7.02 0.06 24.06
CA ALA A 77 -7.21 1.38 23.46
C ALA A 77 -7.77 1.28 22.03
N THR A 78 -7.22 0.39 21.20
CA THR A 78 -7.67 0.14 19.83
C THR A 78 -9.09 -0.44 19.82
N GLN A 79 -9.40 -1.39 20.72
CA GLN A 79 -10.77 -1.91 20.88
C GLN A 79 -11.79 -0.80 21.16
N ALA A 80 -11.45 0.16 22.02
CA ALA A 80 -12.33 1.28 22.32
C ALA A 80 -12.60 2.15 21.07
N LEU A 81 -11.59 2.41 20.23
CA LEU A 81 -11.73 3.15 18.99
C LEU A 81 -12.57 2.38 17.96
N ILE A 82 -12.38 1.07 17.85
CA ILE A 82 -13.17 0.20 16.96
C ILE A 82 -14.63 0.21 17.38
N ARG A 83 -14.91 0.03 18.69
CA ARG A 83 -16.28 0.02 19.23
C ARG A 83 -17.01 1.36 19.03
N ARG A 84 -16.28 2.49 19.05
CA ARG A 84 -16.83 3.82 18.75
C ARG A 84 -17.00 4.06 17.24
N GLY A 85 -16.53 3.15 16.41
CA GLY A 85 -16.57 3.31 14.96
C GLY A 85 -15.59 4.36 14.40
N GLU A 86 -14.62 4.79 15.21
CA GLU A 86 -13.58 5.75 14.80
C GLU A 86 -12.44 5.11 14.01
N LEU A 87 -12.24 3.80 14.22
CA LEU A 87 -11.18 3.02 13.61
C LEU A 87 -11.73 1.76 12.98
N GLU A 88 -11.27 1.46 11.75
CA GLU A 88 -11.61 0.25 11.01
C GLU A 88 -10.33 -0.56 10.73
N PRO A 89 -10.14 -1.70 11.41
CA PRO A 89 -9.00 -2.56 11.18
C PRO A 89 -9.21 -3.42 9.93
N SER A 90 -8.12 -3.72 9.22
CA SER A 90 -8.11 -4.64 8.08
C SER A 90 -6.79 -5.38 8.00
N GLU A 91 -6.79 -6.55 7.35
CA GLU A 91 -5.60 -7.37 7.10
C GLU A 91 -5.39 -7.61 5.60
N PRO A 92 -5.01 -6.58 4.84
CA PRO A 92 -4.80 -6.73 3.41
C PRO A 92 -3.56 -7.59 3.13
N GLN A 93 -3.62 -8.29 2.00
CA GLN A 93 -2.52 -9.10 1.49
C GLN A 93 -2.09 -8.59 0.12
N VAL A 94 -0.83 -8.83 -0.22
CA VAL A 94 -0.27 -8.54 -1.54
C VAL A 94 0.37 -9.80 -2.08
N LEU A 95 -0.15 -10.26 -3.22
CA LEU A 95 0.45 -11.32 -4.00
C LEU A 95 1.32 -10.69 -5.10
N VAL A 96 2.54 -11.14 -5.19
CA VAL A 96 3.51 -10.73 -6.21
C VAL A 96 3.91 -11.95 -7.02
N GLU A 97 3.74 -11.90 -8.34
CA GLU A 97 4.28 -12.88 -9.26
C GLU A 97 5.60 -12.34 -9.82
N LEU A 98 6.61 -13.17 -9.83
CA LEU A 98 7.96 -12.78 -10.25
C LEU A 98 8.62 -13.89 -11.07
N GLU A 99 9.55 -13.48 -11.92
CA GLU A 99 10.44 -14.39 -12.65
C GLU A 99 11.88 -14.15 -12.23
N THR A 100 12.61 -15.23 -12.04
CA THR A 100 14.02 -15.24 -11.69
C THR A 100 14.78 -16.13 -12.67
N SER A 101 16.11 -16.11 -12.63
CA SER A 101 16.94 -17.05 -13.40
C SER A 101 16.66 -18.53 -13.07
N ARG A 102 15.95 -18.81 -11.94
CA ARG A 102 15.56 -20.17 -11.51
C ARG A 102 14.14 -20.54 -11.92
N GLY A 103 13.42 -19.64 -12.59
CA GLY A 103 12.05 -19.83 -13.04
C GLY A 103 11.05 -18.89 -12.34
N ALA A 104 9.76 -19.16 -12.62
CA ALA A 104 8.64 -18.42 -12.03
C ALA A 104 8.53 -18.67 -10.53
N GLY A 105 8.17 -17.62 -9.79
CA GLY A 105 7.97 -17.66 -8.35
C GLY A 105 6.87 -16.69 -7.92
N ASN A 106 6.54 -16.75 -6.65
CA ASN A 106 5.59 -15.82 -6.05
C ASN A 106 6.09 -15.34 -4.68
N ALA A 107 5.54 -14.21 -4.23
CA ALA A 107 5.69 -13.77 -2.87
C ALA A 107 4.34 -13.28 -2.34
N LEU A 108 4.09 -13.48 -1.05
CA LEU A 108 2.90 -13.05 -0.35
C LEU A 108 3.32 -12.19 0.84
N CYS A 109 2.83 -10.96 0.88
CA CYS A 109 3.00 -10.06 2.01
C CYS A 109 1.66 -9.86 2.71
N THR A 110 1.61 -10.06 4.01
CA THR A 110 0.42 -9.82 4.84
C THR A 110 0.63 -8.58 5.69
N TYR A 111 -0.38 -7.71 5.74
CA TYR A 111 -0.34 -6.46 6.48
C TYR A 111 -1.47 -6.40 7.51
N GLN A 112 -1.26 -5.59 8.53
CA GLN A 112 -2.32 -5.05 9.36
C GLN A 112 -2.41 -3.55 9.06
N ALA A 113 -3.62 -3.05 8.81
CA ALA A 113 -3.87 -1.64 8.53
C ALA A 113 -5.05 -1.14 9.37
N GLU A 114 -4.96 0.12 9.83
CA GLU A 114 -5.94 0.76 10.69
C GLU A 114 -6.41 2.07 10.04
N LEU A 115 -7.64 2.06 9.50
CA LEU A 115 -8.27 3.22 8.89
C LEU A 115 -8.90 4.10 9.96
N SER A 116 -8.44 5.33 10.08
CA SER A 116 -9.13 6.38 10.85
C SER A 116 -10.28 6.96 10.02
N LYS A 117 -11.52 6.71 10.44
CA LYS A 117 -12.71 7.18 9.70
C LYS A 117 -12.85 8.70 9.70
N GLY A 118 -12.40 9.37 10.75
CA GLY A 118 -12.44 10.84 10.86
C GLY A 118 -11.56 11.55 9.82
N THR A 119 -10.38 11.00 9.53
CA THR A 119 -9.43 11.59 8.57
C THR A 119 -9.45 10.90 7.20
N GLY A 120 -10.02 9.70 7.11
CA GLY A 120 -9.96 8.88 5.90
C GLY A 120 -8.52 8.47 5.52
N THR A 121 -7.64 8.33 6.51
CA THR A 121 -6.23 7.93 6.33
C THR A 121 -5.92 6.69 7.15
N TYR A 122 -4.91 5.92 6.74
CA TYR A 122 -4.41 4.81 7.54
C TYR A 122 -3.29 5.32 8.44
N SER A 123 -3.57 5.38 9.75
CA SER A 123 -2.61 5.87 10.76
C SER A 123 -1.44 4.92 10.95
N MET A 124 -1.71 3.62 10.81
CA MET A 124 -0.70 2.58 10.98
C MET A 124 -0.95 1.43 9.99
N VAL A 125 0.08 1.12 9.22
CA VAL A 125 0.16 -0.06 8.36
C VAL A 125 1.41 -0.81 8.74
N THR A 126 1.26 -2.03 9.22
CA THR A 126 2.37 -2.88 9.69
C THR A 126 2.41 -4.16 8.88
N MET A 127 3.58 -4.51 8.37
CA MET A 127 3.80 -5.81 7.77
C MET A 127 3.82 -6.89 8.85
N ARG A 128 3.08 -7.98 8.65
CA ARG A 128 2.93 -9.08 9.62
C ARG A 128 3.64 -10.34 9.19
N ASP A 129 3.64 -10.61 7.90
CA ASP A 129 4.27 -11.80 7.33
C ASP A 129 4.72 -11.54 5.90
N VAL A 130 5.82 -12.20 5.53
CA VAL A 130 6.34 -12.22 4.17
C VAL A 130 6.75 -13.64 3.83
N GLN A 131 6.18 -14.18 2.78
CA GLN A 131 6.52 -15.48 2.23
C GLN A 131 7.07 -15.30 0.81
N ILE A 132 8.21 -15.91 0.50
CA ILE A 132 8.80 -15.92 -0.84
C ILE A 132 8.92 -17.37 -1.28
N GLY A 133 8.12 -17.77 -2.26
CA GLY A 133 7.91 -19.17 -2.59
C GLY A 133 7.34 -19.92 -1.37
N ASN A 134 8.04 -20.97 -0.94
CA ASN A 134 7.65 -21.77 0.22
C ASN A 134 8.36 -21.37 1.53
N GLN A 135 9.09 -20.26 1.55
CA GLN A 135 9.85 -19.82 2.71
C GLN A 135 9.25 -18.56 3.31
N ALA A 136 8.85 -18.63 4.57
CA ALA A 136 8.48 -17.45 5.35
C ALA A 136 9.73 -16.75 5.90
N LEU A 137 9.72 -15.41 5.91
CA LEU A 137 10.77 -14.65 6.57
C LEU A 137 10.66 -14.80 8.09
N PRO A 138 11.79 -14.83 8.82
CA PRO A 138 11.78 -14.82 10.28
C PRO A 138 11.02 -13.59 10.83
N ASN A 139 10.24 -13.78 11.88
CA ASN A 139 9.44 -12.72 12.50
C ASN A 139 10.27 -11.48 12.88
N VAL A 140 11.51 -11.67 13.32
CA VAL A 140 12.43 -10.57 13.67
C VAL A 140 12.73 -9.71 12.46
N GLU A 141 12.92 -10.30 11.28
CA GLU A 141 13.18 -9.54 10.04
C GLU A 141 11.95 -8.77 9.60
N VAL A 142 10.75 -9.36 9.72
CA VAL A 142 9.48 -8.69 9.40
C VAL A 142 9.26 -7.49 10.34
N LEU A 143 9.55 -7.63 11.64
CA LEU A 143 9.46 -6.53 12.60
C LEU A 143 10.41 -5.37 12.29
N LEU A 144 11.58 -5.64 11.73
CA LEU A 144 12.56 -4.61 11.32
C LEU A 144 12.10 -3.77 10.13
N ILE A 145 11.12 -4.25 9.32
CA ILE A 145 10.55 -3.49 8.22
C ILE A 145 9.75 -2.28 8.75
N GLY A 146 9.24 -2.38 9.98
CA GLY A 146 8.55 -1.30 10.67
C GLY A 146 7.11 -1.08 10.20
N SER A 147 6.55 0.04 10.67
CA SER A 147 5.21 0.49 10.34
C SER A 147 5.26 1.81 9.59
N PHE A 148 4.27 2.06 8.74
CA PHE A 148 4.14 3.33 8.01
C PHE A 148 2.69 3.80 8.01
N GLY A 149 2.49 5.09 7.79
CA GLY A 149 1.15 5.66 7.56
C GLY A 149 0.85 5.78 6.07
N VAL A 150 -0.43 5.81 5.73
CA VAL A 150 -0.89 6.06 4.36
C VAL A 150 -1.81 7.27 4.37
N GLY A 151 -1.32 8.36 3.81
CA GLY A 151 -1.98 9.66 3.84
C GLY A 151 -2.29 10.22 2.44
N TYR A 152 -2.42 11.53 2.37
CA TYR A 152 -2.75 12.24 1.12
C TYR A 152 -1.66 12.10 0.05
N LEU A 153 -0.38 12.04 0.44
CA LEU A 153 0.72 11.84 -0.51
C LEU A 153 0.61 10.47 -1.20
N ASP A 154 0.22 9.44 -0.46
CA ASP A 154 0.04 8.09 -0.99
C ASP A 154 -1.13 8.02 -1.97
N ARG A 155 -2.16 8.87 -1.80
CA ARG A 155 -3.23 9.03 -2.78
C ARG A 155 -2.68 9.54 -4.11
N ALA A 156 -1.83 10.55 -4.09
CA ALA A 156 -1.16 11.05 -5.29
C ALA A 156 -0.28 9.97 -5.93
N LEU A 157 0.52 9.28 -5.13
CA LEU A 157 1.38 8.19 -5.58
C LEU A 157 0.60 7.01 -6.14
N SER A 158 -0.64 6.77 -5.68
CA SER A 158 -1.49 5.69 -6.20
C SER A 158 -1.94 5.90 -7.66
N LEU A 159 -1.82 7.12 -8.17
CA LEU A 159 -2.11 7.44 -9.58
C LEU A 159 -0.92 7.10 -10.49
N ILE A 160 0.26 6.85 -9.92
CA ILE A 160 1.47 6.53 -10.66
C ILE A 160 1.61 5.00 -10.70
N PRO A 161 1.62 4.37 -11.89
CA PRO A 161 1.79 2.93 -12.00
C PRO A 161 3.18 2.48 -11.53
N ILE A 162 3.28 1.27 -11.01
CA ILE A 162 4.56 0.61 -10.77
C ILE A 162 5.06 0.14 -12.13
N ILE A 163 6.17 0.73 -12.59
CA ILE A 163 6.70 0.51 -13.93
C ILE A 163 7.08 -0.97 -14.11
N GLY A 164 6.71 -1.54 -15.26
CA GLY A 164 7.06 -2.91 -15.64
C GLY A 164 6.18 -3.99 -15.00
N THR A 165 5.15 -3.62 -14.23
CA THR A 165 4.35 -4.60 -13.47
C THR A 165 2.86 -4.43 -13.74
N LYS A 166 2.14 -5.52 -13.99
CA LYS A 166 0.65 -5.51 -14.03
C LYS A 166 0.09 -5.38 -12.64
N GLN A 167 -0.75 -4.38 -12.40
CA GLN A 167 -1.29 -4.06 -11.08
C GLN A 167 -2.77 -4.39 -10.99
N LYS A 168 -3.18 -5.01 -9.89
CA LYS A 168 -4.59 -5.20 -9.52
C LYS A 168 -4.83 -4.61 -8.13
N PHE A 169 -5.61 -3.54 -8.08
CA PHE A 169 -6.04 -2.94 -6.82
C PHE A 169 -7.28 -3.66 -6.30
N PHE A 170 -7.41 -3.79 -4.98
CA PHE A 170 -8.70 -4.14 -4.41
C PHE A 170 -9.56 -2.88 -4.44
N LEU A 171 -10.61 -2.94 -5.26
CA LEU A 171 -11.67 -1.95 -5.29
C LEU A 171 -12.87 -2.55 -4.54
N ASP A 172 -13.62 -1.68 -3.89
CA ASP A 172 -14.90 -2.06 -3.26
C ASP A 172 -15.90 -2.53 -4.28
#